data_4538544c364482ad18eaaf38fac76767
#
_entry.id   4538544c364482ad18eaaf38fac76767
#
_cell.length_a   1.000
_cell.length_b   1.000
_cell.length_c   1.000
_cell.angle_alpha   90.00
_cell.angle_beta   90.00
_cell.angle_gamma   90.00
#
_symmetry.space_group_name_H-M   'P 1'
#
loop_
_entity.id
_entity.type
_entity.pdbx_description
1 polymer ?
#
loop_
_entity_poly.entity_id
_entity_poly.type
_entity_poly.pdbx_seq_one_letter_code
_entity_poly.pdbx_strand_id
1 'polypeptide(L)'
;MVINLLKYALVFVVSVLLQVLIFNNVLIARMISPFFYILFIVLLPFDTPRAMLLFLSFSLGLTVDIFTNTPGVNASACLLTGFIRPGVLQLISSRETLESVTAPRVGNMGFQWFAGYVTFLVLIHHLFLFFIEAFTFQGFPFTLLRVILSSVLSVVLIVLSQFIIFRK
;
A
#
# COMPACT_ATOMS: atom_id res chain seq x y z
N MET A 1 13.13 0.53 -20.92
CA MET A 1 12.38 1.62 -20.28
C MET A 1 10.86 1.45 -20.47
N VAL A 2 10.34 1.37 -21.69
CA VAL A 2 8.89 1.24 -21.99
C VAL A 2 8.22 0.02 -21.33
N ILE A 3 8.87 -1.15 -21.34
CA ILE A 3 8.34 -2.40 -20.77
C ILE A 3 8.13 -2.27 -19.25
N ASN A 4 8.99 -1.55 -18.56
CA ASN A 4 8.83 -1.34 -17.12
C ASN A 4 7.69 -0.36 -16.81
N LEU A 5 7.51 0.67 -17.63
CA LEU A 5 6.41 1.62 -17.50
C LEU A 5 5.06 0.91 -17.68
N LEU A 6 4.91 0.07 -18.70
CA LEU A 6 3.70 -0.72 -18.93
C LEU A 6 3.39 -1.68 -17.76
N LYS A 7 4.42 -2.31 -17.16
CA LYS A 7 4.22 -3.18 -15.99
C LYS A 7 3.66 -2.43 -14.79
N TYR A 8 4.23 -1.26 -14.47
CA TYR A 8 3.74 -0.47 -13.34
C TYR A 8 2.38 0.17 -13.61
N ALA A 9 2.11 0.60 -14.85
CA ALA A 9 0.78 1.04 -15.26
C ALA A 9 -0.27 -0.09 -15.10
N LEU A 10 0.08 -1.31 -15.49
CA LEU A 10 -0.78 -2.47 -15.30
C LEU A 10 -1.03 -2.77 -13.82
N VAL A 11 0.02 -2.75 -12.99
CA VAL A 11 -0.12 -2.95 -11.53
C VAL A 11 -1.01 -1.87 -10.92
N PHE A 12 -0.87 -0.61 -11.35
CA PHE A 12 -1.75 0.49 -10.91
C PHE A 12 -3.21 0.19 -11.23
N VAL A 13 -3.51 -0.06 -12.51
CA VAL A 13 -4.89 -0.32 -12.97
C VAL A 13 -5.48 -1.55 -12.29
N VAL A 14 -4.75 -2.66 -12.24
CA VAL A 14 -5.21 -3.91 -11.61
C VAL A 14 -5.44 -3.71 -10.12
N SER A 15 -4.56 -3.00 -9.41
CA SER A 15 -4.72 -2.73 -7.98
C SER A 15 -5.98 -1.90 -7.69
N VAL A 16 -6.25 -0.87 -8.51
CA VAL A 16 -7.46 -0.04 -8.39
C VAL A 16 -8.71 -0.86 -8.72
N LEU A 17 -8.71 -1.62 -9.82
CA LEU A 17 -9.87 -2.42 -10.21
C LEU A 17 -10.19 -3.49 -9.16
N LEU A 18 -9.20 -4.21 -8.66
CA LEU A 18 -9.40 -5.19 -7.59
C LEU A 18 -9.96 -4.51 -6.32
N GLN A 19 -9.43 -3.35 -5.96
CA GLN A 19 -9.91 -2.60 -4.81
C GLN A 19 -11.38 -2.21 -4.98
N VAL A 20 -11.72 -1.56 -6.08
CA VAL A 20 -13.05 -1.00 -6.29
C VAL A 20 -14.10 -2.08 -6.53
N LEU A 21 -13.80 -3.07 -7.36
CA LEU A 21 -14.78 -4.08 -7.77
C LEU A 21 -14.93 -5.22 -6.76
N ILE A 22 -13.87 -5.56 -6.02
CA ILE A 22 -13.86 -6.71 -5.12
C ILE A 22 -13.75 -6.24 -3.67
N PHE A 23 -12.64 -5.61 -3.30
CA PHE A 23 -12.31 -5.37 -1.89
C PHE A 23 -13.18 -4.32 -1.21
N ASN A 24 -13.68 -3.32 -1.92
CA ASN A 24 -14.64 -2.37 -1.35
C ASN A 24 -16.00 -3.00 -1.04
N ASN A 25 -16.32 -4.13 -1.70
CA ASN A 25 -17.55 -4.88 -1.44
C ASN A 25 -17.37 -5.96 -0.37
N VAL A 26 -16.13 -6.21 0.08
CA VAL A 26 -15.79 -7.19 1.12
C VAL A 26 -15.69 -6.47 2.45
N LEU A 27 -16.81 -6.35 3.14
CA LEU A 27 -16.87 -5.84 4.50
C LEU A 27 -17.07 -7.00 5.48
N ILE A 28 -15.97 -7.51 6.04
CA ILE A 28 -16.03 -8.64 6.99
C ILE A 28 -16.46 -8.11 8.36
N ALA A 29 -17.54 -8.69 8.88
CA ALA A 29 -18.11 -8.34 10.19
C ALA A 29 -18.42 -6.85 10.36
N ARG A 30 -18.67 -6.10 9.27
CA ARG A 30 -18.90 -4.65 9.24
C ARG A 30 -17.76 -3.80 9.78
N MET A 31 -16.56 -4.38 9.96
CA MET A 31 -15.42 -3.71 10.59
C MET A 31 -14.13 -3.78 9.78
N ILE A 32 -13.91 -4.89 9.07
CA ILE A 32 -12.63 -5.18 8.43
C ILE A 32 -12.74 -4.87 6.94
N SER A 33 -11.96 -3.91 6.48
CA SER A 33 -11.87 -3.53 5.05
C SER A 33 -10.44 -3.76 4.57
N PRO A 34 -10.21 -4.65 3.60
CA PRO A 34 -8.88 -4.84 3.03
C PRO A 34 -8.56 -3.72 2.05
N PHE A 35 -7.36 -3.16 2.14
CA PHE A 35 -6.85 -2.15 1.21
C PHE A 35 -5.69 -2.72 0.40
N PHE A 36 -6.04 -3.34 -0.71
CA PHE A 36 -5.08 -4.04 -1.57
C PHE A 36 -4.29 -3.09 -2.48
N TYR A 37 -4.84 -1.93 -2.84
CA TYR A 37 -4.20 -0.98 -3.76
C TYR A 37 -2.86 -0.44 -3.25
N ILE A 38 -2.58 -0.52 -1.95
CA ILE A 38 -1.28 -0.18 -1.35
C ILE A 38 -0.14 -0.99 -2.01
N LEU A 39 -0.44 -2.19 -2.53
CA LEU A 39 0.49 -3.02 -3.29
C LEU A 39 1.25 -2.24 -4.36
N PHE A 40 0.58 -1.31 -5.04
CA PHE A 40 1.23 -0.50 -6.07
C PHE A 40 2.37 0.35 -5.49
N ILE A 41 2.11 1.08 -4.37
CA ILE A 41 3.13 1.91 -3.71
C ILE A 41 4.28 1.04 -3.19
N VAL A 42 3.95 -0.12 -2.61
CA VAL A 42 4.92 -1.09 -2.10
C VAL A 42 5.88 -1.55 -3.19
N LEU A 43 5.36 -1.88 -4.38
CA LEU A 43 6.13 -2.48 -5.48
C LEU A 43 6.89 -1.48 -6.37
N LEU A 44 6.71 -0.18 -6.19
CA LEU A 44 7.47 0.81 -6.96
C LEU A 44 8.99 0.60 -6.79
N PRO A 45 9.81 0.83 -7.83
CA PRO A 45 11.27 0.70 -7.76
C PRO A 45 11.89 1.52 -6.62
N PHE A 46 13.05 1.11 -6.14
CA PHE A 46 13.78 1.84 -5.11
C PHE A 46 14.31 3.19 -5.62
N ASP A 47 14.67 3.26 -6.89
CA ASP A 47 15.19 4.42 -7.59
C ASP A 47 14.11 5.42 -8.06
N THR A 48 12.83 5.19 -7.69
CA THR A 48 11.75 6.10 -8.07
C THR A 48 11.98 7.50 -7.48
N PRO A 49 12.06 8.56 -8.33
CA PRO A 49 12.23 9.92 -7.85
C PRO A 49 11.13 10.33 -6.87
N ARG A 50 11.48 11.06 -5.81
CA ARG A 50 10.54 11.45 -4.74
C ARG A 50 9.28 12.14 -5.27
N ALA A 51 9.45 13.09 -6.19
CA ALA A 51 8.32 13.81 -6.81
C ALA A 51 7.38 12.85 -7.55
N MET A 52 7.92 11.90 -8.31
CA MET A 52 7.15 10.90 -9.04
C MET A 52 6.46 9.92 -8.09
N LEU A 53 7.14 9.49 -7.03
CA LEU A 53 6.58 8.62 -6.00
C LEU A 53 5.36 9.28 -5.33
N LEU A 54 5.47 10.54 -4.94
CA LEU A 54 4.38 11.30 -4.33
C LEU A 54 3.23 11.51 -5.30
N PHE A 55 3.52 11.88 -6.55
CA PHE A 55 2.51 12.05 -7.59
C PHE A 55 1.74 10.76 -7.87
N LEU A 56 2.44 9.63 -8.03
CA LEU A 56 1.82 8.34 -8.27
C LEU A 56 1.00 7.85 -7.07
N SER A 57 1.51 8.07 -5.85
CA SER A 57 0.80 7.71 -4.62
C SER A 57 -0.48 8.53 -4.47
N PHE A 58 -0.41 9.84 -4.69
CA PHE A 58 -1.57 10.73 -4.66
C PHE A 58 -2.60 10.34 -5.72
N SER A 59 -2.15 10.13 -6.96
CA SER A 59 -3.02 9.75 -8.08
C SER A 59 -3.73 8.41 -7.82
N LEU A 60 -3.04 7.45 -7.21
CA LEU A 60 -3.62 6.17 -6.81
C LEU A 60 -4.79 6.36 -5.84
N GLY A 61 -4.53 7.05 -4.74
CA GLY A 61 -5.56 7.31 -3.72
C GLY A 61 -6.72 8.14 -4.25
N LEU A 62 -6.43 9.18 -5.06
CA LEU A 62 -7.44 10.01 -5.69
C LEU A 62 -8.35 9.20 -6.64
N THR A 63 -7.76 8.26 -7.39
CA THR A 63 -8.55 7.37 -8.25
C THR A 63 -9.51 6.52 -7.41
N VAL A 64 -9.03 5.96 -6.29
CA VAL A 64 -9.91 5.20 -5.37
C VAL A 64 -10.99 6.11 -4.78
N ASP A 65 -10.64 7.32 -4.34
CA ASP A 65 -11.60 8.30 -3.79
C ASP A 65 -12.75 8.61 -4.74
N ILE A 66 -12.45 8.75 -6.04
CA ILE A 66 -13.49 9.01 -7.08
C ILE A 66 -14.51 7.88 -7.12
N PHE A 67 -14.08 6.62 -7.00
CA PHE A 67 -14.97 5.47 -7.03
C PHE A 67 -15.69 5.19 -5.71
N THR A 68 -15.14 5.66 -4.59
CA THR A 68 -15.70 5.40 -3.24
C THR A 68 -16.48 6.58 -2.66
N ASN A 69 -16.51 7.72 -3.34
CA ASN A 69 -17.08 8.98 -2.84
C ASN A 69 -16.48 9.42 -1.47
N THR A 70 -15.16 9.23 -1.31
CA THR A 70 -14.42 9.60 -0.10
C THR A 70 -13.39 10.69 -0.41
N PRO A 71 -13.78 11.93 -0.70
CA PRO A 71 -12.91 12.93 -1.29
C PRO A 71 -11.70 13.22 -0.41
N GLY A 72 -10.51 12.82 -0.87
CA GLY A 72 -9.23 13.13 -0.26
C GLY A 72 -8.77 12.17 0.85
N VAL A 73 -9.60 11.24 1.32
CA VAL A 73 -9.26 10.32 2.41
C VAL A 73 -8.18 9.31 1.97
N ASN A 74 -8.46 8.58 0.88
CA ASN A 74 -7.50 7.63 0.32
C ASN A 74 -6.29 8.35 -0.31
N ALA A 75 -6.52 9.50 -0.97
CA ALA A 75 -5.44 10.30 -1.56
C ALA A 75 -4.42 10.76 -0.53
N SER A 76 -4.88 11.28 0.62
CA SER A 76 -4.00 11.72 1.70
C SER A 76 -3.26 10.57 2.38
N ALA A 77 -3.92 9.43 2.61
CA ALA A 77 -3.30 8.24 3.19
C ALA A 77 -2.23 7.64 2.26
N CYS A 78 -2.50 7.57 0.95
CA CYS A 78 -1.51 7.15 -0.04
C CYS A 78 -0.33 8.11 -0.14
N LEU A 79 -0.60 9.42 -0.15
CA LEU A 79 0.45 10.44 -0.18
C LEU A 79 1.39 10.33 1.02
N LEU A 80 0.82 10.17 2.23
CA LEU A 80 1.60 9.96 3.45
C LEU A 80 2.45 8.67 3.35
N THR A 81 1.86 7.58 2.87
CA THR A 81 2.55 6.31 2.69
C THR A 81 3.72 6.43 1.71
N GLY A 82 3.51 7.12 0.58
CA GLY A 82 4.56 7.42 -0.39
C GLY A 82 5.64 8.32 0.18
N PHE A 83 5.27 9.30 1.00
CA PHE A 83 6.23 10.21 1.66
C PHE A 83 7.15 9.48 2.66
N ILE A 84 6.58 8.59 3.47
CA ILE A 84 7.32 7.86 4.51
C ILE A 84 8.15 6.70 3.92
N ARG A 85 7.72 6.13 2.79
CA ARG A 85 8.32 4.94 2.18
C ARG A 85 9.85 4.99 2.06
N PRO A 86 10.49 6.06 1.54
CA PRO A 86 11.94 6.12 1.43
C PRO A 86 12.66 6.05 2.79
N GLY A 87 12.07 6.68 3.82
CA GLY A 87 12.60 6.61 5.19
C GLY A 87 12.55 5.20 5.76
N VAL A 88 11.43 4.49 5.55
CA VAL A 88 11.28 3.08 5.97
C VAL A 88 12.34 2.21 5.29
N LEU A 89 12.52 2.37 3.99
CA LEU A 89 13.53 1.61 3.22
C LEU A 89 14.95 1.83 3.76
N GLN A 90 15.29 3.07 4.11
CA GLN A 90 16.61 3.40 4.70
C GLN A 90 16.79 2.83 6.10
N LEU A 91 15.70 2.67 6.86
CA LEU A 91 15.76 2.08 8.22
C LEU A 91 15.97 0.57 8.20
N ILE A 92 15.39 -0.15 7.21
CA ILE A 92 15.38 -1.62 7.19
C ILE A 92 16.36 -2.23 6.19
N SER A 93 17.06 -1.41 5.40
CA SER A 93 17.99 -1.86 4.35
C SER A 93 19.28 -1.07 4.37
N SER A 94 20.39 -1.73 4.05
CA SER A 94 21.65 -1.04 3.78
C SER A 94 21.59 -0.29 2.44
N ARG A 95 22.40 0.74 2.30
CA ARG A 95 22.53 1.51 1.05
C ARG A 95 22.93 0.61 -0.11
N GLU A 96 23.87 -0.28 0.11
CA GLU A 96 24.34 -1.25 -0.87
C GLU A 96 23.21 -2.16 -1.39
N THR A 97 22.33 -2.62 -0.50
CA THR A 97 21.15 -3.41 -0.90
C THR A 97 20.19 -2.61 -1.77
N LEU A 98 19.93 -1.34 -1.43
CA LEU A 98 19.02 -0.49 -2.19
C LEU A 98 19.57 -0.10 -3.58
N GLU A 99 20.89 -0.07 -3.75
CA GLU A 99 21.55 0.21 -5.02
C GLU A 99 21.68 -1.04 -5.91
N SER A 100 21.83 -2.22 -5.32
CA SER A 100 22.00 -3.50 -6.04
C SER A 100 20.68 -4.14 -6.48
N VAL A 101 19.56 -3.84 -5.81
CA VAL A 101 18.25 -4.44 -6.07
C VAL A 101 17.30 -3.40 -6.65
N THR A 102 16.61 -3.75 -7.73
CA THR A 102 15.77 -2.79 -8.47
C THR A 102 14.42 -2.52 -7.80
N ALA A 103 13.80 -3.53 -7.17
CA ALA A 103 12.45 -3.42 -6.62
C ALA A 103 12.22 -4.31 -5.40
N PRO A 104 11.38 -3.86 -4.45
CA PRO A 104 11.04 -4.61 -3.25
C PRO A 104 10.10 -5.78 -3.59
N ARG A 105 10.66 -6.97 -3.74
CA ARG A 105 9.92 -8.21 -3.98
C ARG A 105 10.40 -9.30 -3.07
N VAL A 106 9.52 -10.26 -2.75
CA VAL A 106 9.89 -11.42 -1.93
C VAL A 106 11.07 -12.20 -2.53
N GLY A 107 11.11 -12.36 -3.86
CA GLY A 107 12.20 -13.06 -4.55
C GLY A 107 13.56 -12.37 -4.48
N ASN A 108 13.58 -11.06 -4.29
CA ASN A 108 14.82 -10.25 -4.26
C ASN A 108 15.32 -10.01 -2.82
N MET A 109 14.40 -9.78 -1.89
CA MET A 109 14.70 -9.31 -0.53
C MET A 109 14.47 -10.39 0.54
N GLY A 110 13.78 -11.46 0.18
CA GLY A 110 13.35 -12.49 1.11
C GLY A 110 12.02 -12.18 1.81
N PHE A 111 11.39 -13.25 2.32
CA PHE A 111 10.04 -13.18 2.89
C PHE A 111 9.97 -12.29 4.14
N GLN A 112 10.89 -12.47 5.09
CA GLN A 112 10.86 -11.75 6.37
C GLN A 112 11.00 -10.24 6.18
N TRP A 113 11.95 -9.84 5.33
CA TRP A 113 12.15 -8.43 4.99
C TRP A 113 10.91 -7.83 4.34
N PHE A 114 10.36 -8.51 3.32
CA PHE A 114 9.21 -8.03 2.58
C PHE A 114 7.97 -7.93 3.48
N ALA A 115 7.72 -8.95 4.30
CA ALA A 115 6.59 -8.94 5.24
C ALA A 115 6.70 -7.79 6.26
N GLY A 116 7.88 -7.56 6.83
CA GLY A 116 8.12 -6.42 7.73
C GLY A 116 7.92 -5.07 7.06
N TYR A 117 8.46 -4.90 5.85
CA TYR A 117 8.30 -3.70 5.04
C TYR A 117 6.84 -3.38 4.73
N VAL A 118 6.10 -4.38 4.24
CA VAL A 118 4.67 -4.23 3.92
C VAL A 118 3.87 -3.94 5.17
N THR A 119 4.12 -4.66 6.27
CA THR A 119 3.40 -4.46 7.53
C THR A 119 3.54 -3.03 8.03
N PHE A 120 4.75 -2.47 7.99
CA PHE A 120 5.00 -1.10 8.44
C PHE A 120 4.25 -0.07 7.59
N LEU A 121 4.34 -0.17 6.26
CA LEU A 121 3.64 0.76 5.37
C LEU A 121 2.12 0.64 5.46
N VAL A 122 1.60 -0.58 5.53
CA VAL A 122 0.17 -0.84 5.66
C VAL A 122 -0.37 -0.31 6.98
N LEU A 123 0.33 -0.51 8.10
CA LEU A 123 -0.07 0.02 9.41
C LEU A 123 -0.17 1.54 9.40
N ILE A 124 0.84 2.25 8.88
CA ILE A 124 0.82 3.71 8.77
C ILE A 124 -0.34 4.18 7.91
N HIS A 125 -0.53 3.56 6.74
CA HIS A 125 -1.62 3.88 5.84
C HIS A 125 -2.99 3.72 6.52
N HIS A 126 -3.26 2.57 7.14
CA HIS A 126 -4.54 2.29 7.78
C HIS A 126 -4.78 3.16 9.01
N LEU A 127 -3.74 3.39 9.80
CA LEU A 127 -3.82 4.25 10.97
C LEU A 127 -4.26 5.65 10.56
N PHE A 128 -3.59 6.23 9.59
CA PHE A 128 -3.93 7.57 9.08
C PHE A 128 -5.33 7.60 8.44
N LEU A 129 -5.62 6.64 7.56
CA LEU A 129 -6.89 6.55 6.85
C LEU A 129 -8.08 6.45 7.82
N PHE A 130 -8.07 5.52 8.76
CA PHE A 130 -9.21 5.30 9.64
C PHE A 130 -9.39 6.41 10.67
N PHE A 131 -8.32 7.08 11.10
CA PHE A 131 -8.46 8.25 11.97
C PHE A 131 -8.97 9.48 11.22
N ILE A 132 -8.61 9.68 9.96
CA ILE A 132 -9.21 10.72 9.12
C ILE A 132 -10.66 10.40 8.80
N GLU A 133 -10.98 9.16 8.45
CA GLU A 133 -12.36 8.73 8.19
C GLU A 133 -13.27 8.92 9.41
N ALA A 134 -12.78 8.58 10.60
CA ALA A 134 -13.54 8.74 11.84
C ALA A 134 -13.75 10.21 12.23
N PHE A 135 -12.84 11.09 11.88
CA PHE A 135 -12.80 12.53 12.21
C PHE A 135 -13.06 12.83 13.69
N THR A 136 -12.84 11.86 14.57
CA THR A 136 -13.06 11.94 16.01
C THR A 136 -12.17 10.96 16.75
N PHE A 137 -11.83 11.29 17.99
CA PHE A 137 -11.17 10.34 18.90
C PHE A 137 -12.17 9.57 19.78
N GLN A 138 -13.46 9.82 19.64
CA GLN A 138 -14.48 9.02 20.32
C GLN A 138 -14.46 7.61 19.71
N GLY A 139 -14.40 6.58 20.58
CA GLY A 139 -14.28 5.19 20.13
C GLY A 139 -12.88 4.79 19.68
N PHE A 140 -11.83 5.49 20.14
CA PHE A 140 -10.43 5.19 19.83
C PHE A 140 -10.07 3.69 19.86
N PRO A 141 -10.44 2.91 20.92
CA PRO A 141 -10.12 1.48 20.94
C PRO A 141 -10.76 0.70 19.79
N PHE A 142 -11.96 1.09 19.38
CA PHE A 142 -12.67 0.46 18.28
C PHE A 142 -11.98 0.78 16.92
N THR A 143 -11.61 2.04 16.70
CA THR A 143 -10.86 2.46 15.52
C THR A 143 -9.51 1.75 15.47
N LEU A 144 -8.81 1.62 16.59
CA LEU A 144 -7.52 0.92 16.65
C LEU A 144 -7.68 -0.58 16.33
N LEU A 145 -8.73 -1.23 16.84
CA LEU A 145 -9.03 -2.61 16.50
C LEU A 145 -9.30 -2.77 15.00
N ARG A 146 -10.05 -1.85 14.39
CA ARG A 146 -10.31 -1.81 12.95
C ARG A 146 -9.01 -1.65 12.16
N VAL A 147 -8.09 -0.77 12.59
CA VAL A 147 -6.75 -0.61 12.01
C VAL A 147 -5.99 -1.94 12.02
N ILE A 148 -5.90 -2.60 13.17
CA ILE A 148 -5.12 -3.83 13.33
C ILE A 148 -5.69 -4.94 12.43
N LEU A 149 -6.99 -5.22 12.53
CA LEU A 149 -7.62 -6.31 11.79
C LEU A 149 -7.56 -6.09 10.27
N SER A 150 -7.84 -4.87 9.81
CA SER A 150 -7.76 -4.53 8.38
C SER A 150 -6.32 -4.58 7.87
N SER A 151 -5.34 -4.18 8.69
CA SER A 151 -3.93 -4.26 8.34
C SER A 151 -3.45 -5.70 8.19
N VAL A 152 -3.81 -6.58 9.11
CA VAL A 152 -3.47 -8.01 9.02
C VAL A 152 -4.00 -8.61 7.71
N LEU A 153 -5.28 -8.36 7.41
CA LEU A 153 -5.88 -8.86 6.18
C LEU A 153 -5.19 -8.30 4.92
N SER A 154 -4.93 -7.00 4.89
CA SER A 154 -4.26 -6.34 3.75
C SER A 154 -2.83 -6.86 3.55
N VAL A 155 -2.07 -7.04 4.63
CA VAL A 155 -0.71 -7.62 4.58
C VAL A 155 -0.75 -9.03 4.04
N VAL A 156 -1.65 -9.88 4.52
CA VAL A 156 -1.80 -11.26 4.03
C VAL A 156 -2.10 -11.28 2.53
N LEU A 157 -3.04 -10.45 2.07
CA LEU A 157 -3.40 -10.37 0.64
C LEU A 157 -2.22 -9.87 -0.22
N ILE A 158 -1.51 -8.84 0.23
CA ILE A 158 -0.34 -8.30 -0.48
C ILE A 158 0.77 -9.33 -0.55
N VAL A 159 1.07 -10.01 0.54
CA VAL A 159 2.11 -11.05 0.57
C VAL A 159 1.72 -12.25 -0.30
N LEU A 160 0.48 -12.73 -0.21
CA LEU A 160 -0.01 -13.81 -1.07
C LEU A 160 0.07 -13.46 -2.56
N SER A 161 -0.24 -12.21 -2.92
CA SER A 161 -0.14 -11.76 -4.31
C SER A 161 1.26 -11.91 -4.90
N GLN A 162 2.32 -11.80 -4.07
CA GLN A 162 3.70 -11.99 -4.52
C GLN A 162 3.99 -13.42 -4.96
N PHE A 163 3.41 -14.40 -4.29
CA PHE A 163 3.57 -15.81 -4.65
C PHE A 163 2.74 -16.21 -5.89
N ILE A 164 1.64 -15.51 -6.15
CA ILE A 164 0.78 -15.76 -7.32
C ILE A 164 1.33 -15.07 -8.57
N ILE A 165 1.66 -13.77 -8.45
CA ILE A 165 2.02 -12.93 -9.60
C ILE A 165 3.48 -13.13 -10.02
N PHE A 166 4.36 -13.39 -9.06
CA PHE A 166 5.81 -13.46 -9.26
C PHE A 166 6.38 -14.88 -9.01
N ARG A 167 5.54 -15.90 -9.17
CA ARG A 167 5.97 -17.30 -9.14
C ARG A 167 6.92 -17.54 -10.32
N LYS A 168 8.22 -17.68 -10.04
CA LYS A 168 9.19 -18.28 -10.94
C LYS A 168 9.21 -19.77 -10.73
#